data_ca95b55c5135ab4eb98db587d2c52770
#
_entry.id   ca95b55c5135ab4eb98db587d2c52770
#
_cell.length_a   1.000
_cell.length_b   1.000
_cell.length_c   1.000
_cell.angle_alpha   90.00
_cell.angle_beta   90.00
_cell.angle_gamma   90.00
#
_symmetry.space_group_name_H-M   'P 1'
#
loop_
_entity.id
_entity.type
_entity.pdbx_description
1 polymer ?
#
loop_
_entity_poly.entity_id
_entity_poly.type
_entity_poly.pdbx_seq_one_letter_code
_entity_poly.pdbx_strand_id
1 'polypeptide(L)'
;MAFSWEQRKLGDVFKYEQPQTYIVENTEYDDKNKIPVLTAGQSFILGYTDEHFGIKEANERNPVIIFDDFTTSSHYVDFPFKVKSSAIKLLTLSTSKDNVYCAYNVLKNISYLPVSHERHWISTFTKFDILLPKSVDEQELIGEYFKLLDNLITLHQRKSF
;
A
#
# COMPACT_ATOMS: atom_id res chain seq x y z
N MET A 1 -9.40 21.91 -23.18
CA MET A 1 -8.98 20.56 -22.88
C MET A 1 -9.97 19.93 -21.91
N ALA A 2 -10.63 18.87 -22.32
CA ALA A 2 -11.53 18.16 -21.43
C ALA A 2 -10.72 17.17 -20.60
N PHE A 3 -10.77 17.31 -19.28
CA PHE A 3 -10.26 16.28 -18.37
C PHE A 3 -11.25 15.11 -18.45
N SER A 4 -10.78 13.96 -18.89
CA SER A 4 -11.61 12.78 -18.94
C SER A 4 -11.13 11.73 -17.93
N TRP A 5 -12.08 11.21 -17.22
CA TRP A 5 -11.88 10.13 -16.26
C TRP A 5 -12.52 8.87 -16.80
N GLU A 6 -12.00 7.73 -16.45
CA GLU A 6 -12.52 6.45 -16.86
C GLU A 6 -12.81 5.54 -15.68
N GLN A 7 -13.82 4.71 -15.85
CA GLN A 7 -14.16 3.68 -14.88
C GLN A 7 -13.35 2.43 -15.15
N ARG A 8 -12.70 1.91 -14.12
CA ARG A 8 -11.86 0.72 -14.23
C ARG A 8 -12.06 -0.16 -13.02
N LYS A 9 -11.84 -1.45 -13.17
CA LYS A 9 -11.82 -2.37 -12.02
C LYS A 9 -10.54 -2.20 -11.22
N LEU A 10 -10.66 -2.18 -9.90
CA LEU A 10 -9.50 -2.06 -9.01
C LEU A 10 -8.51 -3.22 -9.25
N GLY A 11 -9.01 -4.42 -9.52
CA GLY A 11 -8.18 -5.58 -9.84
C GLY A 11 -7.43 -5.51 -11.17
N ASP A 12 -7.82 -4.58 -12.05
CA ASP A 12 -7.10 -4.32 -13.30
C ASP A 12 -6.03 -3.24 -13.12
N VAL A 13 -6.20 -2.36 -12.15
CA VAL A 13 -5.22 -1.31 -11.81
C VAL A 13 -4.09 -1.86 -10.98
N PHE A 14 -4.39 -2.69 -9.99
CA PHE A 14 -3.41 -3.31 -9.12
C PHE A 14 -3.33 -4.82 -9.34
N LYS A 15 -2.11 -5.33 -9.42
CA LYS A 15 -1.84 -6.75 -9.27
C LYS A 15 -1.39 -7.03 -7.83
N TYR A 16 -1.57 -8.26 -7.38
CA TYR A 16 -1.18 -8.64 -6.02
C TYR A 16 -0.14 -9.75 -6.00
N GLU A 17 0.62 -9.79 -4.93
CA GLU A 17 1.56 -10.85 -4.61
C GLU A 17 1.25 -11.35 -3.20
N GLN A 18 1.32 -12.67 -3.01
CA GLN A 18 1.16 -13.28 -1.69
C GLN A 18 2.40 -13.00 -0.83
N PRO A 19 2.23 -12.81 0.49
CA PRO A 19 3.33 -12.39 1.35
C PRO A 19 4.22 -13.52 1.87
N GLN A 20 3.94 -14.78 1.59
CA GLN A 20 4.57 -15.93 2.26
C GLN A 20 6.10 -15.87 2.27
N THR A 21 6.71 -15.50 1.15
CA THR A 21 8.16 -15.37 1.03
C THR A 21 8.77 -14.34 1.98
N TYR A 22 7.97 -13.35 2.37
CA TYR A 22 8.43 -12.18 3.11
C TYR A 22 8.03 -12.20 4.59
N ILE A 23 7.37 -13.27 5.04
CA ILE A 23 6.96 -13.40 6.45
C ILE A 23 8.21 -13.71 7.29
N VAL A 24 8.35 -13.00 8.42
CA VAL A 24 9.45 -13.27 9.35
C VAL A 24 9.33 -14.67 9.96
N GLU A 25 10.48 -15.32 10.18
CA GLU A 25 10.54 -16.65 10.80
C GLU A 25 10.48 -16.57 12.33
N ASN A 26 10.99 -15.45 12.91
CA ASN A 26 10.94 -15.23 14.35
C ASN A 26 10.48 -13.82 14.67
N THR A 27 10.20 -13.57 15.94
CA THR A 27 9.72 -12.29 16.44
C THR A 27 10.74 -11.58 17.35
N GLU A 28 12.00 -11.94 17.21
CA GLU A 28 13.09 -11.30 17.93
C GLU A 28 13.48 -10.01 17.23
N TYR A 29 12.91 -8.89 17.67
CA TYR A 29 13.16 -7.58 17.09
C TYR A 29 14.13 -6.78 17.96
N ASP A 30 14.98 -5.99 17.30
CA ASP A 30 15.92 -5.09 17.97
C ASP A 30 16.04 -3.80 17.15
N ASP A 31 15.96 -2.67 17.80
CA ASP A 31 16.06 -1.36 17.14
C ASP A 31 17.36 -1.13 16.38
N LYS A 32 18.39 -1.92 16.68
CA LYS A 32 19.69 -1.87 15.98
C LYS A 32 19.64 -2.55 14.61
N ASN A 33 18.64 -3.40 14.36
CA ASN A 33 18.46 -4.06 13.10
C ASN A 33 17.91 -3.09 12.05
N LYS A 34 18.05 -3.41 10.77
CA LYS A 34 17.77 -2.46 9.69
C LYS A 34 16.46 -2.72 8.95
N ILE A 35 15.96 -3.94 8.95
CA ILE A 35 14.81 -4.32 8.13
C ILE A 35 13.55 -4.23 8.97
N PRO A 36 12.64 -3.30 8.65
CA PRO A 36 11.38 -3.19 9.37
C PRO A 36 10.46 -4.36 9.05
N VAL A 37 9.73 -4.78 10.07
CA VAL A 37 8.67 -5.78 9.97
C VAL A 37 7.34 -5.06 10.08
N LEU A 38 6.53 -5.16 9.02
CA LEU A 38 5.33 -4.36 8.86
C LEU A 38 4.06 -5.17 9.08
N THR A 39 3.03 -4.49 9.55
CA THR A 39 1.64 -4.94 9.49
C THR A 39 0.80 -3.89 8.80
N ALA A 40 -0.39 -4.25 8.37
CA ALA A 40 -1.35 -3.30 7.84
C ALA A 40 -2.30 -2.73 8.92
N GLY A 41 -2.08 -3.09 10.17
CA GLY A 41 -2.86 -2.60 11.31
C GLY A 41 -2.40 -1.23 11.82
N GLN A 42 -2.91 -0.84 13.00
CA GLN A 42 -2.59 0.45 13.62
C GLN A 42 -1.10 0.62 13.93
N SER A 43 -0.45 -0.46 14.34
CA SER A 43 1.00 -0.46 14.56
C SER A 43 1.70 -0.88 13.27
N PHE A 44 1.93 0.08 12.41
CA PHE A 44 2.49 -0.16 11.08
C PHE A 44 3.85 -0.85 11.12
N ILE A 45 4.77 -0.36 11.94
CA ILE A 45 6.08 -0.99 12.15
C ILE A 45 6.06 -1.70 13.50
N LEU A 46 6.19 -3.03 13.49
CA LEU A 46 6.24 -3.83 14.71
C LEU A 46 7.61 -3.83 15.35
N GLY A 47 8.65 -3.74 14.54
CA GLY A 47 10.03 -3.78 15.00
C GLY A 47 10.97 -3.99 13.81
N TYR A 48 12.23 -4.29 14.11
CA TYR A 48 13.27 -4.48 13.08
C TYR A 48 13.90 -5.85 13.27
N THR A 49 14.04 -6.60 12.18
CA THR A 49 14.61 -7.95 12.18
C THR A 49 16.05 -7.96 11.66
N ASP A 50 16.83 -8.91 12.11
CA ASP A 50 18.16 -9.21 11.56
C ASP A 50 18.11 -10.21 10.39
N GLU A 51 16.94 -10.70 10.05
CA GLU A 51 16.78 -11.58 8.89
C GLU A 51 17.16 -10.83 7.61
N HIS A 52 18.03 -11.43 6.81
CA HIS A 52 18.54 -10.83 5.57
C HIS A 52 18.14 -11.59 4.32
N PHE A 53 17.14 -12.46 4.47
CA PHE A 53 16.52 -13.23 3.38
C PHE A 53 15.02 -12.92 3.33
N GLY A 54 14.39 -13.19 2.20
CA GLY A 54 12.95 -12.97 2.04
C GLY A 54 12.54 -11.52 2.33
N ILE A 55 13.33 -10.57 1.85
CA ILE A 55 13.04 -9.14 1.98
C ILE A 55 12.30 -8.69 0.73
N LYS A 56 11.17 -8.01 0.92
CA LYS A 56 10.49 -7.36 -0.19
C LYS A 56 11.23 -6.07 -0.52
N GLU A 57 11.82 -6.03 -1.70
CA GLU A 57 12.49 -4.83 -2.17
C GLU A 57 11.47 -3.82 -2.66
N ALA A 58 11.40 -2.69 -1.96
CA ALA A 58 10.60 -1.55 -2.36
C ALA A 58 11.45 -0.29 -2.25
N ASN A 59 11.18 0.69 -3.08
CA ASN A 59 11.85 1.99 -3.10
C ASN A 59 10.95 3.03 -3.75
N GLU A 60 11.42 4.26 -3.84
CA GLU A 60 10.62 5.36 -4.40
C GLU A 60 10.15 5.11 -5.84
N ARG A 61 10.94 4.39 -6.65
CA ARG A 61 10.59 4.08 -8.03
C ARG A 61 9.66 2.88 -8.16
N ASN A 62 9.76 1.95 -7.22
CA ASN A 62 8.99 0.71 -7.20
C ASN A 62 8.34 0.54 -5.80
N PRO A 63 7.38 1.39 -5.46
CA PRO A 63 6.70 1.28 -4.18
C PRO A 63 5.74 0.10 -4.16
N VAL A 64 5.40 -0.34 -2.96
CA VAL A 64 4.47 -1.42 -2.72
C VAL A 64 3.38 -0.90 -1.79
N ILE A 65 2.15 -1.29 -2.04
CA ILE A 65 1.05 -1.03 -1.12
C ILE A 65 0.76 -2.32 -0.38
N ILE A 66 0.83 -2.28 0.95
CA ILE A 66 0.35 -3.40 1.76
C ILE A 66 -1.14 -3.22 2.04
N PHE A 67 -1.90 -4.29 1.84
CA PHE A 67 -3.35 -4.30 2.01
C PHE A 67 -3.72 -5.40 3.01
N ASP A 68 -4.44 -5.03 4.05
CA ASP A 68 -4.94 -5.99 5.03
C ASP A 68 -6.21 -6.65 4.51
N ASP A 69 -6.14 -7.95 4.30
CA ASP A 69 -7.25 -8.74 3.72
C ASP A 69 -8.47 -8.83 4.64
N PHE A 70 -8.31 -8.55 5.93
CA PHE A 70 -9.40 -8.60 6.89
C PHE A 70 -9.98 -7.24 7.23
N THR A 71 -9.13 -6.25 7.49
CA THR A 71 -9.58 -4.89 7.87
C THR A 71 -9.77 -3.97 6.68
N THR A 72 -9.22 -4.34 5.52
CA THR A 72 -9.19 -3.56 4.27
C THR A 72 -8.39 -2.24 4.36
N SER A 73 -7.61 -2.06 5.42
CA SER A 73 -6.69 -0.94 5.52
C SER A 73 -5.49 -1.12 4.58
N SER A 74 -4.87 -0.03 4.19
CA SER A 74 -3.74 -0.05 3.27
C SER A 74 -2.68 0.97 3.66
N HIS A 75 -1.40 0.65 3.34
CA HIS A 75 -0.26 1.53 3.58
C HIS A 75 0.67 1.54 2.37
N TYR A 76 1.15 2.71 2.03
CA TYR A 76 2.16 2.91 0.99
C TYR A 76 3.55 2.69 1.56
N VAL A 77 4.38 1.87 0.89
CA VAL A 77 5.71 1.51 1.36
C VAL A 77 6.72 1.72 0.24
N ASP A 78 7.75 2.52 0.50
CA ASP A 78 8.82 2.83 -0.46
C ASP A 78 10.22 2.47 0.07
N PHE A 79 10.29 1.53 0.98
CA PHE A 79 11.55 1.02 1.57
C PHE A 79 11.48 -0.51 1.70
N PRO A 80 12.63 -1.21 1.75
CA PRO A 80 12.67 -2.67 1.92
C PRO A 80 12.06 -3.10 3.26
N PHE A 81 11.35 -4.22 3.27
CA PHE A 81 10.62 -4.67 4.45
C PHE A 81 10.37 -6.18 4.45
N LYS A 82 10.00 -6.68 5.62
CA LYS A 82 9.38 -7.99 5.80
C LYS A 82 8.00 -7.77 6.44
N VAL A 83 7.19 -8.81 6.51
CA VAL A 83 5.84 -8.72 7.06
C VAL A 83 5.62 -9.75 8.16
N LYS A 84 4.62 -9.50 9.01
CA LYS A 84 4.31 -10.36 10.15
C LYS A 84 3.41 -11.53 9.80
N SER A 85 2.45 -11.36 8.90
CA SER A 85 1.41 -12.37 8.73
C SER A 85 0.94 -12.54 7.29
N SER A 86 0.24 -13.65 7.03
CA SER A 86 -0.37 -13.96 5.74
C SER A 86 -1.66 -13.18 5.46
N ALA A 87 -2.11 -12.36 6.40
CA ALA A 87 -3.32 -11.54 6.23
C ALA A 87 -3.12 -10.35 5.28
N ILE A 88 -1.94 -10.21 4.71
CA ILE A 88 -1.53 -9.08 3.87
C ILE A 88 -1.47 -9.51 2.41
N LYS A 89 -1.93 -8.64 1.52
CA LYS A 89 -1.62 -8.69 0.09
C LYS A 89 -0.64 -7.57 -0.24
N LEU A 90 0.32 -7.84 -1.10
CA LEU A 90 1.26 -6.86 -1.60
C LEU A 90 0.80 -6.41 -2.98
N LEU A 91 0.47 -5.12 -3.11
CA LEU A 91 -0.09 -4.57 -4.33
C LEU A 91 0.93 -3.72 -5.07
N THR A 92 0.98 -3.89 -6.38
CA THR A 92 1.74 -3.04 -7.30
C THR A 92 0.89 -2.70 -8.51
N LEU A 93 1.26 -1.65 -9.23
CA LEU A 93 0.53 -1.28 -10.45
C LEU A 93 0.66 -2.37 -11.52
N SER A 94 -0.44 -2.63 -12.22
CA SER A 94 -0.45 -3.56 -13.35
C SER A 94 0.25 -2.99 -14.58
N THR A 95 0.28 -1.67 -14.74
CA THR A 95 0.93 -1.00 -15.87
C THR A 95 1.65 0.27 -15.43
N SER A 96 2.68 0.66 -16.19
CA SER A 96 3.39 1.93 -16.00
C SER A 96 2.60 3.16 -16.48
N LYS A 97 1.41 2.95 -17.05
CA LYS A 97 0.55 4.04 -17.52
C LYS A 97 -0.24 4.72 -16.41
N ASP A 98 -0.19 4.19 -15.20
CA ASP A 98 -0.85 4.75 -14.05
C ASP A 98 0.18 5.33 -13.08
N ASN A 99 -0.28 6.26 -12.23
CA ASN A 99 0.52 6.78 -11.13
C ASN A 99 0.11 6.07 -9.85
N VAL A 100 1.09 5.47 -9.16
CA VAL A 100 0.83 4.64 -7.99
C VAL A 100 0.24 5.44 -6.83
N TYR A 101 0.70 6.66 -6.60
CA TYR A 101 0.20 7.46 -5.47
C TYR A 101 -1.23 7.93 -5.70
N CYS A 102 -1.57 8.29 -6.94
CA CYS A 102 -2.93 8.61 -7.35
C CYS A 102 -3.85 7.39 -7.12
N ALA A 103 -3.47 6.23 -7.62
CA ALA A 103 -4.24 4.99 -7.47
C ALA A 103 -4.37 4.57 -5.99
N TYR A 104 -3.30 4.73 -5.21
CA TYR A 104 -3.32 4.46 -3.77
C TYR A 104 -4.34 5.33 -3.04
N ASN A 105 -4.40 6.61 -3.37
CA ASN A 105 -5.38 7.50 -2.74
C ASN A 105 -6.81 7.12 -3.08
N VAL A 106 -7.07 6.63 -4.29
CA VAL A 106 -8.38 6.09 -4.64
C VAL A 106 -8.70 4.85 -3.80
N LEU A 107 -7.75 3.92 -3.68
CA LEU A 107 -7.91 2.71 -2.88
C LEU A 107 -8.23 3.03 -1.41
N LYS A 108 -7.42 3.87 -0.78
CA LYS A 108 -7.57 4.15 0.66
C LYS A 108 -8.83 4.94 0.99
N ASN A 109 -9.46 5.59 0.02
CA ASN A 109 -10.69 6.34 0.19
C ASN A 109 -11.96 5.55 -0.14
N ILE A 110 -11.83 4.27 -0.49
CA ILE A 110 -13.00 3.40 -0.68
C ILE A 110 -13.68 3.20 0.67
N SER A 111 -14.94 3.61 0.73
CA SER A 111 -15.78 3.41 1.92
C SER A 111 -16.35 2.00 1.90
N TYR A 112 -15.87 1.15 2.78
CA TYR A 112 -16.27 -0.24 2.87
C TYR A 112 -16.21 -0.73 4.30
N LEU A 113 -17.26 -1.40 4.75
CA LEU A 113 -17.30 -2.03 6.07
C LEU A 113 -16.97 -3.53 5.92
N PRO A 114 -15.78 -3.97 6.37
CA PRO A 114 -15.37 -5.37 6.17
C PRO A 114 -16.21 -6.33 7.00
N VAL A 115 -16.50 -7.49 6.42
CA VAL A 115 -17.15 -8.60 7.12
C VAL A 115 -16.08 -9.34 7.94
N SER A 116 -16.37 -9.60 9.21
CA SER A 116 -15.45 -10.27 10.13
C SER A 116 -15.00 -11.63 9.61
N HIS A 117 -13.70 -11.91 9.75
CA HIS A 117 -13.09 -13.20 9.40
C HIS A 117 -13.11 -13.58 7.92
N GLU A 118 -13.42 -12.66 7.03
CA GLU A 118 -13.35 -12.88 5.58
C GLU A 118 -12.18 -12.14 4.97
N ARG A 119 -11.61 -12.72 3.90
CA ARG A 119 -10.60 -12.08 3.06
C ARG A 119 -11.29 -11.29 1.96
N HIS A 120 -10.82 -10.05 1.71
CA HIS A 120 -11.59 -9.09 0.92
C HIS A 120 -10.96 -8.70 -0.42
N TRP A 121 -9.65 -8.91 -0.62
CA TRP A 121 -9.03 -8.45 -1.85
C TRP A 121 -9.57 -9.18 -3.08
N ILE A 122 -9.36 -10.49 -3.13
CA ILE A 122 -9.76 -11.30 -4.31
C ILE A 122 -11.28 -11.36 -4.47
N SER A 123 -12.00 -11.54 -3.37
CA SER A 123 -13.45 -11.76 -3.41
C SER A 123 -14.25 -10.49 -3.69
N THR A 124 -13.76 -9.34 -3.27
CA THR A 124 -14.55 -8.10 -3.23
C THR A 124 -13.84 -6.92 -3.90
N PHE A 125 -12.65 -6.54 -3.42
CA PHE A 125 -11.99 -5.31 -3.84
C PHE A 125 -11.59 -5.31 -5.31
N THR A 126 -11.15 -6.43 -5.85
CA THR A 126 -10.80 -6.52 -7.28
C THR A 126 -11.96 -6.17 -8.20
N LYS A 127 -13.18 -6.32 -7.72
CA LYS A 127 -14.41 -6.12 -8.50
C LYS A 127 -14.97 -4.71 -8.39
N PHE A 128 -14.43 -3.87 -7.50
CA PHE A 128 -14.89 -2.49 -7.36
C PHE A 128 -14.54 -1.67 -8.61
N ASP A 129 -15.51 -0.88 -9.05
CA ASP A 129 -15.28 0.11 -10.07
C ASP A 129 -14.73 1.39 -9.43
N ILE A 130 -13.63 1.88 -9.95
CA ILE A 130 -12.99 3.12 -9.52
C ILE A 130 -12.89 4.07 -10.70
N LEU A 131 -12.75 5.35 -10.39
CA LEU A 131 -12.55 6.38 -11.39
C LEU A 131 -11.10 6.87 -11.32
N LEU A 132 -10.43 6.86 -12.45
CA LEU A 132 -9.08 7.41 -12.60
C LEU A 132 -9.03 8.32 -13.82
N PRO A 133 -8.19 9.38 -13.79
CA PRO A 133 -7.91 10.14 -14.99
C PRO A 133 -7.33 9.23 -16.09
N LYS A 134 -7.73 9.45 -17.32
CA LYS A 134 -7.14 8.75 -18.47
C LYS A 134 -5.70 9.17 -18.71
N SER A 135 -5.39 10.42 -18.45
CA SER A 135 -4.06 10.98 -18.66
C SER A 135 -3.13 10.65 -17.50
N VAL A 136 -1.97 10.06 -17.81
CA VAL A 136 -0.94 9.82 -16.79
C VAL A 136 -0.41 11.14 -16.21
N ASP A 137 -0.34 12.19 -17.01
CA ASP A 137 0.11 13.52 -16.54
C ASP A 137 -0.84 14.07 -15.48
N GLU A 138 -2.14 13.92 -15.67
CA GLU A 138 -3.14 14.31 -14.66
C GLU A 138 -3.04 13.44 -13.41
N GLN A 139 -2.85 12.14 -13.57
CA GLN A 139 -2.63 11.25 -12.43
C GLN A 139 -1.37 11.64 -11.63
N GLU A 140 -0.29 11.99 -12.31
CA GLU A 140 0.95 12.43 -11.67
C GLU A 140 0.75 13.70 -10.86
N LEU A 141 0.05 14.68 -11.41
CA LEU A 141 -0.27 15.91 -10.69
C LEU A 141 -1.10 15.66 -9.43
N ILE A 142 -2.09 14.80 -9.53
CA ILE A 142 -2.93 14.40 -8.38
C ILE A 142 -2.08 13.65 -7.35
N GLY A 143 -1.27 12.71 -7.79
CA GLY A 143 -0.40 11.92 -6.92
C GLY A 143 0.60 12.80 -6.17
N GLU A 144 1.25 13.73 -6.85
CA GLU A 144 2.18 14.69 -6.24
C GLU A 144 1.50 15.59 -5.23
N TYR A 145 0.30 16.06 -5.53
CA TYR A 145 -0.49 16.89 -4.62
C TYR A 145 -0.79 16.15 -3.31
N PHE A 146 -1.29 14.91 -3.40
CA PHE A 146 -1.58 14.12 -2.20
C PHE A 146 -0.31 13.74 -1.43
N LYS A 147 0.77 13.44 -2.13
CA LYS A 147 2.06 13.13 -1.48
C LYS A 147 2.57 14.35 -0.70
N LEU A 148 2.45 15.53 -1.27
CA LEU A 148 2.81 16.77 -0.59
C LEU A 148 1.94 17.03 0.63
N LEU A 149 0.63 16.82 0.53
CA LEU A 149 -0.29 16.94 1.67
C LEU A 149 0.07 15.96 2.79
N ASP A 150 0.32 14.69 2.44
CA ASP A 150 0.68 13.67 3.43
C ASP A 150 1.98 14.03 4.15
N ASN A 151 2.97 14.56 3.44
CA ASN A 151 4.22 15.03 4.03
C ASN A 151 3.99 16.21 4.97
N LEU A 152 3.15 17.17 4.60
CA LEU A 152 2.81 18.32 5.44
C LEU A 152 2.07 17.88 6.71
N ILE A 153 1.14 16.95 6.62
CA ILE A 153 0.43 16.38 7.77
C ILE A 153 1.43 15.71 8.72
N THR A 154 2.34 14.90 8.19
CA THR A 154 3.37 14.22 8.98
C THR A 154 4.26 15.23 9.73
N LEU A 155 4.71 16.27 9.05
CA LEU A 155 5.53 17.33 9.65
C LEU A 155 4.77 18.06 10.77
N HIS A 156 3.50 18.35 10.54
CA HIS A 156 2.66 19.02 11.53
C HIS A 156 2.47 18.13 12.77
N GLN A 157 2.21 16.86 12.59
CA GLN A 157 2.10 15.89 13.69
C GLN A 157 3.39 15.81 14.53
N ARG A 158 4.55 15.81 13.87
CA ARG A 158 5.85 15.80 14.55
C ARG A 158 6.08 17.03 15.42
N LYS A 159 5.58 18.19 15.01
CA LYS A 159 5.70 19.45 15.77
C LYS A 159 4.78 19.50 16.97
N SER A 160 3.77 18.66 17.03
CA SER A 160 2.79 18.64 18.12
C SER A 160 3.24 17.82 19.35
N PHE A 161 4.39 17.18 19.26
CA PHE A 161 4.97 16.39 20.38
C PHE A 161 6.18 17.05 20.96
#